data_7337fa5d1b8fd466de4fa9983050d636
#
_entry.id   7337fa5d1b8fd466de4fa9983050d636
#
_cell.length_a   1.000
_cell.length_b   1.000
_cell.length_c   1.000
_cell.angle_alpha   90.00
_cell.angle_beta   90.00
_cell.angle_gamma   90.00
#
_symmetry.space_group_name_H-M   'P 1'
#
loop_
_entity.id
_entity.type
_entity.pdbx_description
1 polymer ?
#
loop_
_entity_poly.entity_id
_entity_poly.type
_entity_poly.pdbx_seq_one_letter_code
_entity_poly.pdbx_strand_id
1 'polypeptide(L)'
;MDLDRDANLAVQGSVAAGSMDRGDGTAPRFSSAERGLSVLLDILDELGMRGTFFIEGRTAETIDCSCLQGHCIGLHGYDHEDLTGESTGIPMGPSAVSEALSKGFDAVSDAVSRPVCFRAPYMACDDAVLGAVSDLGIRHDSSFYSDGPMEPYETTHGITEHPVPKGKDAAGKTIAAYLWPMHEGRRPPADYIRFADTAEGDFILADHTWHMVEARGGILDAGAASENAAKTADVLRGILDLGFEPAVLLRFGGRSGRRPRPARR
;
A
#
# COMPACT_ATOMS: atom_id res chain seq x y z
N MET A 1 -0.88 -0.61 -3.45
CA MET A 1 -1.40 0.73 -3.21
C MET A 1 -2.40 0.65 -2.10
N ASP A 2 -2.30 1.51 -1.09
CA ASP A 2 -3.25 1.51 0.02
C ASP A 2 -4.35 2.54 -0.28
N LEU A 3 -5.58 2.07 -0.34
CA LEU A 3 -6.78 2.86 -0.54
C LEU A 3 -7.51 2.93 0.80
N ASP A 4 -7.13 3.92 1.57
CA ASP A 4 -7.54 4.15 2.94
C ASP A 4 -7.98 5.61 3.14
N ARG A 5 -8.43 5.94 4.33
CA ARG A 5 -8.84 7.31 4.70
C ARG A 5 -7.75 8.35 4.48
N ASP A 6 -8.17 9.58 4.24
CA ASP A 6 -7.27 10.71 3.98
C ASP A 6 -6.28 10.94 5.12
N ALA A 7 -4.99 11.08 4.77
CA ALA A 7 -3.90 11.41 5.69
C ALA A 7 -4.07 10.75 7.07
N ASN A 8 -4.16 9.40 7.07
CA ASN A 8 -4.47 8.62 8.25
C ASN A 8 -3.56 8.92 9.46
N LEU A 9 -4.11 8.85 10.66
CA LEU A 9 -3.48 9.20 11.92
C LEU A 9 -3.90 8.21 13.01
N ALA A 10 -2.92 7.65 13.74
CA ALA A 10 -3.20 6.92 14.95
C ALA A 10 -3.74 7.88 16.03
N VAL A 11 -4.94 7.60 16.53
CA VAL A 11 -5.61 8.42 17.55
C VAL A 11 -5.41 7.78 18.92
N GLN A 12 -4.83 8.51 19.87
CA GLN A 12 -4.64 8.01 21.22
C GLN A 12 -5.97 7.65 21.86
N GLY A 13 -6.04 6.45 22.45
CA GLY A 13 -7.26 5.93 23.08
C GLY A 13 -8.27 5.33 22.10
N SER A 14 -7.91 5.16 20.82
CA SER A 14 -8.74 4.52 19.80
C SER A 14 -7.94 3.47 19.04
N VAL A 15 -8.52 2.31 18.79
CA VAL A 15 -7.93 1.32 17.89
C VAL A 15 -8.10 1.71 16.42
N ALA A 16 -9.17 2.42 16.10
CA ALA A 16 -9.44 2.95 14.76
C ALA A 16 -8.64 4.24 14.51
N ALA A 17 -8.13 4.39 13.28
CA ALA A 17 -7.46 5.62 12.87
C ALA A 17 -8.45 6.79 12.74
N GLY A 18 -7.90 8.01 12.85
CA GLY A 18 -8.51 9.24 12.36
C GLY A 18 -7.89 9.70 11.05
N SER A 19 -8.35 10.83 10.54
CA SER A 19 -7.64 11.64 9.56
C SER A 19 -6.96 12.82 10.25
N MET A 20 -5.84 13.30 9.70
CA MET A 20 -5.19 14.51 10.22
C MET A 20 -6.17 15.68 10.25
N ASP A 21 -6.19 16.39 11.37
CA ASP A 21 -7.08 17.54 11.58
C ASP A 21 -6.83 18.64 10.54
N ARG A 22 -7.89 19.09 9.89
CA ARG A 22 -7.89 20.20 8.92
C ARG A 22 -8.77 21.37 9.38
N GLY A 23 -9.09 21.42 10.68
CA GLY A 23 -9.96 22.41 11.29
C GLY A 23 -11.27 21.85 11.83
N ASP A 24 -11.60 20.59 11.47
CA ASP A 24 -12.86 19.92 11.81
C ASP A 24 -12.64 18.70 12.74
N GLY A 25 -11.46 18.58 13.36
CA GLY A 25 -11.08 17.46 14.20
C GLY A 25 -10.50 16.28 13.39
N THR A 26 -10.41 15.11 14.05
CA THR A 26 -9.75 13.91 13.50
C THR A 26 -10.72 12.86 12.95
N ALA A 27 -11.98 13.23 12.72
CA ALA A 27 -12.94 12.29 12.11
C ALA A 27 -12.42 11.79 10.74
N PRO A 28 -12.66 10.52 10.40
CA PRO A 28 -12.21 9.96 9.13
C PRO A 28 -12.78 10.73 7.94
N ARG A 29 -11.92 11.08 6.98
CA ARG A 29 -12.24 11.73 5.70
C ARG A 29 -11.80 10.81 4.56
N PHE A 30 -12.41 10.93 3.38
CA PHE A 30 -12.18 10.03 2.24
C PHE A 30 -12.10 10.77 0.90
N SER A 31 -12.24 12.08 0.89
CA SER A 31 -12.29 12.87 -0.35
C SER A 31 -10.93 12.97 -1.07
N SER A 32 -9.83 12.95 -0.32
CA SER A 32 -8.49 12.91 -0.92
C SER A 32 -8.15 11.51 -1.43
N ALA A 33 -8.61 10.46 -0.75
CA ALA A 33 -8.48 9.09 -1.21
C ALA A 33 -9.20 8.88 -2.55
N GLU A 34 -10.44 9.34 -2.69
CA GLU A 34 -11.24 9.25 -3.92
C GLU A 34 -10.58 10.03 -5.08
N ARG A 35 -10.22 11.29 -4.85
CA ARG A 35 -9.58 12.12 -5.87
C ARG A 35 -8.21 11.57 -6.27
N GLY A 36 -7.44 11.14 -5.29
CA GLY A 36 -6.11 10.57 -5.51
C GLY A 36 -6.15 9.23 -6.22
N LEU A 37 -7.19 8.43 -5.96
CA LEU A 37 -7.45 7.20 -6.70
C LEU A 37 -7.60 7.47 -8.20
N SER A 38 -8.42 8.46 -8.58
CA SER A 38 -8.59 8.84 -9.99
C SER A 38 -7.24 9.22 -10.64
N VAL A 39 -6.45 10.08 -9.96
CA VAL A 39 -5.13 10.49 -10.47
C VAL A 39 -4.18 9.29 -10.63
N LEU A 40 -4.16 8.38 -9.66
CA LEU A 40 -3.29 7.20 -9.72
C LEU A 40 -3.72 6.25 -10.84
N LEU A 41 -5.02 6.05 -11.05
CA LEU A 41 -5.53 5.21 -12.13
C LEU A 41 -5.17 5.77 -13.50
N ASP A 42 -5.25 7.09 -13.70
CA ASP A 42 -4.81 7.74 -14.94
C ASP A 42 -3.32 7.45 -15.23
N ILE A 43 -2.47 7.50 -14.21
CA ILE A 43 -1.04 7.17 -14.33
C ILE A 43 -0.85 5.69 -14.70
N LEU A 44 -1.54 4.79 -14.04
CA LEU A 44 -1.44 3.35 -14.29
C LEU A 44 -1.92 3.00 -15.71
N ASP A 45 -3.03 3.58 -16.14
CA ASP A 45 -3.58 3.36 -17.48
C ASP A 45 -2.65 3.93 -18.58
N GLU A 46 -2.06 5.12 -18.39
CA GLU A 46 -1.06 5.67 -19.31
C GLU A 46 0.14 4.74 -19.48
N LEU A 47 0.56 4.08 -18.38
CA LEU A 47 1.68 3.15 -18.37
C LEU A 47 1.29 1.71 -18.77
N GLY A 48 0.02 1.44 -19.02
CA GLY A 48 -0.48 0.10 -19.30
C GLY A 48 -0.34 -0.88 -18.14
N MET A 49 -0.36 -0.37 -16.90
CA MET A 49 -0.12 -1.14 -15.68
C MET A 49 -1.42 -1.53 -14.98
N ARG A 50 -1.38 -2.65 -14.26
CA ARG A 50 -2.38 -3.01 -13.25
C ARG A 50 -1.71 -3.08 -11.90
N GLY A 51 -2.41 -2.55 -10.88
CA GLY A 51 -1.92 -2.50 -9.49
C GLY A 51 -2.64 -3.50 -8.59
N THR A 52 -2.12 -3.65 -7.37
CA THR A 52 -2.82 -4.25 -6.25
C THR A 52 -3.27 -3.12 -5.33
N PHE A 53 -4.57 -3.09 -5.00
CA PHE A 53 -5.17 -2.10 -4.11
C PHE A 53 -5.62 -2.79 -2.82
N PHE A 54 -5.02 -2.42 -1.71
CA PHE A 54 -5.42 -2.84 -0.37
C PHE A 54 -6.44 -1.81 0.13
N ILE A 55 -7.69 -2.23 0.29
CA ILE A 55 -8.82 -1.33 0.50
C ILE A 55 -9.28 -1.43 1.95
N GLU A 56 -9.35 -0.29 2.63
CA GLU A 56 -10.02 -0.16 3.92
C GLU A 56 -11.54 -0.32 3.74
N GLY A 57 -12.19 -1.13 4.58
CA GLY A 57 -13.63 -1.41 4.46
C GLY A 57 -14.51 -0.15 4.50
N ARG A 58 -14.23 0.81 5.41
CA ARG A 58 -14.97 2.08 5.45
C ARG A 58 -14.75 2.95 4.23
N THR A 59 -13.58 2.91 3.65
CA THR A 59 -13.33 3.59 2.37
C THR A 59 -14.18 2.95 1.27
N ALA A 60 -14.23 1.60 1.20
CA ALA A 60 -15.07 0.87 0.24
C ALA A 60 -16.57 1.18 0.37
N GLU A 61 -17.07 1.41 1.59
CA GLU A 61 -18.46 1.82 1.84
C GLU A 61 -18.73 3.28 1.50
N THR A 62 -17.70 4.13 1.37
CA THR A 62 -17.85 5.59 1.30
C THR A 62 -17.63 6.15 -0.09
N ILE A 63 -16.68 5.60 -0.86
CA ILE A 63 -16.33 6.07 -2.21
C ILE A 63 -16.69 5.03 -3.27
N ASP A 64 -16.83 5.47 -4.53
CA ASP A 64 -17.04 4.55 -5.66
C ASP A 64 -15.71 3.84 -6.02
N CYS A 65 -15.66 2.55 -5.68
CA CYS A 65 -14.54 1.67 -6.00
C CYS A 65 -14.73 0.86 -7.30
N SER A 66 -15.81 1.07 -8.06
CA SER A 66 -16.11 0.31 -9.29
C SER A 66 -15.04 0.45 -10.38
N CYS A 67 -14.29 1.56 -10.37
CA CYS A 67 -13.16 1.82 -11.26
C CYS A 67 -11.97 0.87 -11.06
N LEU A 68 -11.95 0.10 -9.97
CA LEU A 68 -10.88 -0.87 -9.67
C LEU A 68 -11.05 -2.23 -10.35
N GLN A 69 -12.08 -2.42 -11.17
CA GLN A 69 -12.25 -3.65 -11.93
C GLN A 69 -11.04 -3.91 -12.85
N GLY A 70 -10.50 -5.15 -12.77
CA GLY A 70 -9.29 -5.53 -13.52
C GLY A 70 -7.97 -5.31 -12.77
N HIS A 71 -7.99 -4.66 -11.62
CA HIS A 71 -6.88 -4.62 -10.68
C HIS A 71 -6.96 -5.79 -9.67
N CYS A 72 -5.90 -6.04 -8.92
CA CYS A 72 -5.91 -6.98 -7.82
C CYS A 72 -6.47 -6.30 -6.57
N ILE A 73 -7.43 -6.95 -5.91
CA ILE A 73 -8.10 -6.40 -4.74
C ILE A 73 -7.61 -7.09 -3.48
N GLY A 74 -7.15 -6.29 -2.54
CA GLY A 74 -6.71 -6.70 -1.21
C GLY A 74 -7.52 -6.03 -0.11
N LEU A 75 -7.42 -6.59 1.10
CA LEU A 75 -8.01 -6.07 2.32
C LEU A 75 -7.02 -5.21 3.09
N HIS A 76 -7.47 -4.10 3.69
CA HIS A 76 -6.69 -3.20 4.56
C HIS A 76 -7.41 -2.87 5.88
N GLY A 77 -7.92 -3.90 6.57
CA GLY A 77 -8.78 -3.71 7.74
C GLY A 77 -10.17 -3.20 7.37
N TYR A 78 -10.96 -2.84 8.40
CA TYR A 78 -12.26 -2.20 8.21
C TYR A 78 -12.20 -0.69 8.47
N ASP A 79 -11.67 -0.27 9.63
CA ASP A 79 -11.61 1.12 10.10
C ASP A 79 -10.15 1.58 10.29
N HIS A 80 -9.24 1.04 9.48
CA HIS A 80 -7.79 1.23 9.57
C HIS A 80 -7.29 1.00 11.00
N GLU A 81 -7.70 -0.11 11.59
CA GLU A 81 -7.42 -0.45 12.98
C GLU A 81 -5.94 -0.76 13.20
N ASP A 82 -5.43 -0.39 14.36
CA ASP A 82 -4.15 -0.90 14.88
C ASP A 82 -4.35 -2.31 15.44
N LEU A 83 -4.28 -3.30 14.56
CA LEU A 83 -4.62 -4.69 14.88
C LEU A 83 -3.71 -5.30 15.97
N THR A 84 -2.48 -4.83 16.07
CA THR A 84 -1.48 -5.32 17.07
C THR A 84 -1.38 -4.44 18.31
N GLY A 85 -1.80 -3.18 18.21
CA GLY A 85 -1.64 -2.17 19.25
C GLY A 85 -0.26 -1.50 19.27
N GLU A 86 0.60 -1.75 18.29
CA GLU A 86 1.96 -1.17 18.25
C GLU A 86 1.96 0.35 18.04
N SER A 87 0.97 0.89 17.34
CA SER A 87 0.86 2.31 17.02
C SER A 87 0.08 3.10 18.08
N THR A 88 -0.96 2.49 18.66
CA THR A 88 -1.87 3.15 19.62
C THR A 88 -1.60 2.78 21.07
N GLY A 89 -0.88 1.69 21.31
CA GLY A 89 -0.69 1.09 22.64
C GLY A 89 -1.92 0.32 23.15
N ILE A 90 -2.93 0.07 22.27
CA ILE A 90 -4.18 -0.62 22.62
C ILE A 90 -4.28 -1.89 21.77
N PRO A 91 -3.82 -3.05 22.27
CA PRO A 91 -3.91 -4.29 21.53
C PRO A 91 -5.37 -4.73 21.36
N MET A 92 -5.71 -5.24 20.19
CA MET A 92 -6.99 -5.90 19.96
C MET A 92 -6.92 -7.36 20.37
N GLY A 93 -7.97 -7.87 21.02
CA GLY A 93 -8.10 -9.30 21.28
C GLY A 93 -8.42 -10.07 19.99
N PRO A 94 -8.11 -11.39 19.93
CA PRO A 94 -8.28 -12.18 18.70
C PRO A 94 -9.69 -12.12 18.09
N SER A 95 -10.74 -12.12 18.92
CA SER A 95 -12.12 -12.00 18.46
C SER A 95 -12.40 -10.64 17.78
N ALA A 96 -11.87 -9.55 18.35
CA ALA A 96 -12.03 -8.22 17.78
C ALA A 96 -11.26 -8.07 16.46
N VAL A 97 -10.06 -8.66 16.36
CA VAL A 97 -9.30 -8.71 15.10
C VAL A 97 -10.09 -9.46 14.03
N SER A 98 -10.61 -10.66 14.34
CA SER A 98 -11.40 -11.45 13.40
C SER A 98 -12.67 -10.72 12.95
N GLU A 99 -13.37 -10.04 13.87
CA GLU A 99 -14.57 -9.26 13.57
C GLU A 99 -14.25 -8.07 12.64
N ALA A 100 -13.21 -7.30 12.94
CA ALA A 100 -12.80 -6.17 12.11
C ALA A 100 -12.39 -6.60 10.69
N LEU A 101 -11.58 -7.66 10.59
CA LEU A 101 -11.13 -8.19 9.30
C LEU A 101 -12.30 -8.79 8.49
N SER A 102 -13.22 -9.53 9.14
CA SER A 102 -14.42 -10.07 8.48
C SER A 102 -15.31 -8.95 7.94
N LYS A 103 -15.56 -7.93 8.76
CA LYS A 103 -16.35 -6.77 8.35
C LYS A 103 -15.72 -6.02 7.16
N GLY A 104 -14.40 -5.80 7.21
CA GLY A 104 -13.68 -5.19 6.08
C GLY A 104 -13.74 -6.04 4.84
N PHE A 105 -13.58 -7.36 4.97
CA PHE A 105 -13.67 -8.31 3.87
C PHE A 105 -15.04 -8.27 3.17
N ASP A 106 -16.12 -8.24 3.95
CA ASP A 106 -17.49 -8.17 3.41
C ASP A 106 -17.70 -6.83 2.69
N ALA A 107 -17.33 -5.70 3.32
CA ALA A 107 -17.46 -4.37 2.72
C ALA A 107 -16.71 -4.24 1.38
N VAL A 108 -15.46 -4.71 1.30
CA VAL A 108 -14.68 -4.68 0.05
C VAL A 108 -15.24 -5.64 -0.98
N SER A 109 -15.73 -6.81 -0.56
CA SER A 109 -16.35 -7.79 -1.45
C SER A 109 -17.61 -7.24 -2.13
N ASP A 110 -18.43 -6.52 -1.37
CA ASP A 110 -19.67 -5.91 -1.86
C ASP A 110 -19.38 -4.71 -2.80
N ALA A 111 -18.35 -3.92 -2.50
CA ALA A 111 -18.01 -2.73 -3.27
C ALA A 111 -17.32 -3.02 -4.61
N VAL A 112 -16.43 -4.03 -4.66
CA VAL A 112 -15.61 -4.33 -5.85
C VAL A 112 -15.60 -5.81 -6.17
N SER A 113 -14.94 -6.62 -5.34
CA SER A 113 -14.80 -8.06 -5.48
C SER A 113 -14.15 -8.65 -4.24
N ARG A 114 -14.23 -9.96 -4.09
CA ARG A 114 -13.60 -10.69 -2.98
C ARG A 114 -12.11 -10.38 -2.88
N PRO A 115 -11.61 -9.88 -1.74
CA PRO A 115 -10.18 -9.68 -1.51
C PRO A 115 -9.41 -11.00 -1.57
N VAL A 116 -8.24 -10.99 -2.19
CA VAL A 116 -7.40 -12.17 -2.38
C VAL A 116 -6.03 -12.02 -1.73
N CYS A 117 -5.71 -10.82 -1.30
CA CYS A 117 -4.49 -10.49 -0.56
C CYS A 117 -4.80 -9.52 0.58
N PHE A 118 -3.82 -9.30 1.45
CA PHE A 118 -3.94 -8.45 2.63
C PHE A 118 -2.72 -7.54 2.76
N ARG A 119 -2.91 -6.40 3.37
CA ARG A 119 -1.89 -5.56 3.99
C ARG A 119 -2.44 -5.00 5.28
N ALA A 120 -1.70 -5.16 6.38
CA ALA A 120 -2.09 -4.62 7.66
C ALA A 120 -1.99 -3.09 7.68
N PRO A 121 -2.96 -2.38 8.26
CA PRO A 121 -2.80 -0.98 8.61
C PRO A 121 -1.50 -0.76 9.40
N TYR A 122 -0.82 0.38 9.14
CA TYR A 122 0.49 0.71 9.72
C TYR A 122 1.64 -0.27 9.41
N MET A 123 1.44 -1.27 8.55
CA MET A 123 2.37 -2.39 8.36
C MET A 123 2.58 -3.17 9.68
N ALA A 124 1.59 -3.14 10.58
CA ALA A 124 1.62 -3.80 11.88
C ALA A 124 0.84 -5.12 11.82
N CYS A 125 1.55 -6.22 11.71
CA CYS A 125 1.01 -7.55 11.53
C CYS A 125 1.76 -8.55 12.41
N ASP A 126 1.02 -9.45 13.07
CA ASP A 126 1.56 -10.55 13.85
C ASP A 126 0.95 -11.90 13.43
N ASP A 127 1.36 -12.96 14.08
CA ASP A 127 0.90 -14.33 13.80
C ASP A 127 -0.61 -14.49 14.02
N ALA A 128 -1.19 -13.80 14.99
CA ALA A 128 -2.63 -13.84 15.27
C ALA A 128 -3.44 -13.15 14.16
N VAL A 129 -2.95 -12.02 13.65
CA VAL A 129 -3.54 -11.32 12.50
C VAL A 129 -3.47 -12.19 11.26
N LEU A 130 -2.32 -12.81 10.96
CA LEU A 130 -2.17 -13.72 9.82
C LEU A 130 -3.11 -14.93 9.93
N GLY A 131 -3.31 -15.47 11.14
CA GLY A 131 -4.28 -16.53 11.38
C GLY A 131 -5.70 -16.12 10.98
N ALA A 132 -6.16 -14.95 11.44
CA ALA A 132 -7.48 -14.42 11.09
C ALA A 132 -7.63 -14.13 9.59
N VAL A 133 -6.58 -13.62 8.94
CA VAL A 133 -6.54 -13.41 7.47
C VAL A 133 -6.64 -14.74 6.73
N SER A 134 -5.94 -15.78 7.19
CA SER A 134 -6.00 -17.13 6.61
C SER A 134 -7.40 -17.74 6.73
N ASP A 135 -8.11 -17.51 7.83
CA ASP A 135 -9.48 -17.97 8.04
C ASP A 135 -10.48 -17.37 7.04
N LEU A 136 -10.23 -16.15 6.56
CA LEU A 136 -10.99 -15.54 5.46
C LEU A 136 -10.69 -16.13 4.08
N GLY A 137 -9.72 -17.04 3.99
CA GLY A 137 -9.28 -17.68 2.75
C GLY A 137 -8.31 -16.82 1.92
N ILE A 138 -7.77 -15.73 2.47
CA ILE A 138 -6.69 -14.95 1.88
C ILE A 138 -5.38 -15.73 2.00
N ARG A 139 -4.53 -15.69 0.95
CA ARG A 139 -3.29 -16.48 0.88
C ARG A 139 -2.05 -15.65 0.53
N HIS A 140 -2.19 -14.35 0.35
CA HIS A 140 -1.10 -13.43 0.06
C HIS A 140 -1.14 -12.26 1.02
N ASP A 141 0.02 -11.88 1.56
CA ASP A 141 0.20 -10.73 2.44
C ASP A 141 1.32 -9.82 1.94
N SER A 142 1.29 -8.57 2.33
CA SER A 142 2.36 -7.60 2.06
C SER A 142 2.48 -6.61 3.21
N SER A 143 2.58 -7.13 4.44
CA SER A 143 2.58 -6.32 5.68
C SER A 143 3.96 -6.14 6.29
N PHE A 144 5.01 -6.80 5.77
CA PHE A 144 6.34 -6.74 6.36
C PHE A 144 7.35 -6.02 5.46
N TYR A 145 8.33 -5.40 6.10
CA TYR A 145 9.51 -4.89 5.41
C TYR A 145 10.60 -5.95 5.36
N SER A 146 11.36 -6.01 4.25
CA SER A 146 12.55 -6.84 4.15
C SER A 146 13.81 -6.00 4.02
N ASP A 147 14.76 -6.18 4.94
CA ASP A 147 16.12 -5.63 4.87
C ASP A 147 17.09 -6.56 4.08
N GLY A 148 16.59 -7.64 3.47
CA GLY A 148 17.33 -8.69 2.78
C GLY A 148 16.69 -9.10 1.44
N PRO A 149 16.64 -10.41 1.17
CA PRO A 149 16.02 -10.92 -0.05
C PRO A 149 14.58 -10.44 -0.20
N MET A 150 14.20 -10.06 -1.41
CA MET A 150 12.88 -9.54 -1.75
C MET A 150 11.96 -10.63 -2.31
N GLU A 151 12.41 -11.88 -2.26
CA GLU A 151 11.63 -13.03 -2.69
C GLU A 151 10.48 -13.28 -1.73
N PRO A 152 9.29 -13.61 -2.23
CA PRO A 152 8.17 -14.03 -1.41
C PRO A 152 8.53 -15.27 -0.57
N TYR A 153 7.98 -15.35 0.65
CA TYR A 153 8.20 -16.49 1.54
C TYR A 153 6.89 -16.94 2.22
N GLU A 154 6.84 -18.19 2.59
CA GLU A 154 5.67 -18.78 3.27
C GLU A 154 5.71 -18.49 4.78
N THR A 155 4.58 -18.04 5.32
CA THR A 155 4.37 -17.84 6.76
C THR A 155 3.77 -19.10 7.41
N THR A 156 3.61 -19.08 8.74
CA THR A 156 3.08 -20.21 9.53
C THR A 156 1.63 -20.60 9.19
N HIS A 157 0.84 -19.68 8.60
CA HIS A 157 -0.58 -19.91 8.27
C HIS A 157 -0.82 -20.25 6.79
N GLY A 158 0.23 -20.63 6.05
CA GLY A 158 0.13 -20.91 4.61
C GLY A 158 -0.23 -19.67 3.79
N ILE A 159 0.17 -18.50 4.28
CA ILE A 159 0.10 -17.22 3.59
C ILE A 159 1.49 -16.93 3.02
N THR A 160 1.54 -16.56 1.75
CA THR A 160 2.77 -16.07 1.11
C THR A 160 2.93 -14.59 1.40
N GLU A 161 3.99 -14.22 2.10
CA GLU A 161 4.39 -12.83 2.30
C GLU A 161 5.15 -12.30 1.09
N HIS A 162 4.78 -11.11 0.65
CA HIS A 162 5.45 -10.32 -0.38
C HIS A 162 6.03 -9.06 0.25
N PRO A 163 7.25 -9.09 0.75
CA PRO A 163 7.78 -8.02 1.59
C PRO A 163 8.01 -6.72 0.81
N VAL A 164 7.75 -5.60 1.45
CA VAL A 164 8.11 -4.28 0.92
C VAL A 164 9.61 -4.06 1.14
N PRO A 165 10.39 -3.84 0.07
CA PRO A 165 11.84 -3.66 0.19
C PRO A 165 12.21 -2.47 1.07
N LYS A 166 13.21 -2.68 1.94
CA LYS A 166 13.81 -1.67 2.79
C LYS A 166 15.33 -1.85 2.77
N GLY A 167 16.07 -0.77 2.76
CA GLY A 167 17.53 -0.84 2.66
C GLY A 167 18.18 0.51 2.96
N LYS A 168 19.33 0.75 2.33
CA LYS A 168 20.10 2.00 2.46
C LYS A 168 20.24 2.68 1.09
N ASP A 169 20.11 4.00 1.07
CA ASP A 169 20.46 4.80 -0.10
C ASP A 169 21.99 5.00 -0.19
N ALA A 170 22.45 5.67 -1.25
CA ALA A 170 23.87 5.95 -1.47
C ALA A 170 24.54 6.79 -0.35
N ALA A 171 23.75 7.49 0.46
CA ALA A 171 24.22 8.25 1.61
C ALA A 171 24.13 7.46 2.93
N GLY A 172 23.75 6.17 2.88
CA GLY A 172 23.58 5.30 4.05
C GLY A 172 22.30 5.55 4.84
N LYS A 173 21.37 6.39 4.36
CA LYS A 173 20.06 6.62 5.00
C LYS A 173 19.09 5.50 4.65
N THR A 174 18.26 5.10 5.60
CA THR A 174 17.21 4.12 5.37
C THR A 174 16.23 4.60 4.29
N ILE A 175 15.93 3.73 3.33
CA ILE A 175 14.91 3.89 2.32
C ILE A 175 14.04 2.64 2.32
N ALA A 176 12.72 2.81 2.23
CA ALA A 176 11.79 1.74 1.95
C ALA A 176 11.12 2.00 0.59
N ALA A 177 10.70 0.96 -0.10
CA ALA A 177 9.96 1.07 -1.34
C ALA A 177 8.51 1.52 -1.10
N TYR A 178 8.36 2.61 -0.34
CA TYR A 178 7.11 3.25 0.02
C TYR A 178 7.21 4.76 -0.26
N LEU A 179 6.35 5.30 -1.12
CA LEU A 179 6.53 6.63 -1.72
C LEU A 179 6.15 7.80 -0.81
N TRP A 180 5.48 7.57 0.34
CA TRP A 180 5.06 8.67 1.20
C TRP A 180 6.17 9.69 1.54
N PRO A 181 7.47 9.32 1.75
CA PRO A 181 8.51 10.32 1.97
C PRO A 181 8.78 11.21 0.75
N MET A 182 8.51 10.71 -0.46
CA MET A 182 8.61 11.50 -1.69
C MET A 182 7.52 12.57 -1.73
N HIS A 183 6.29 12.19 -1.45
CA HIS A 183 5.15 13.11 -1.42
C HIS A 183 5.28 14.18 -0.32
N GLU A 184 5.97 13.84 0.78
CA GLU A 184 6.31 14.78 1.86
C GLU A 184 7.57 15.62 1.58
N GLY A 185 8.10 15.59 0.35
CA GLY A 185 9.27 16.37 -0.03
C GLY A 185 10.60 15.95 0.60
N ARG A 186 10.65 14.75 1.20
CA ARG A 186 11.84 14.25 1.94
C ARG A 186 12.81 13.44 1.07
N ARG A 187 12.35 12.97 -0.10
CA ARG A 187 13.13 12.19 -1.05
C ARG A 187 12.76 12.52 -2.49
N PRO A 188 13.72 12.63 -3.41
CA PRO A 188 13.44 12.77 -4.83
C PRO A 188 13.08 11.41 -5.47
N PRO A 189 12.35 11.39 -6.61
CA PRO A 189 12.05 10.18 -7.38
C PRO A 189 13.28 9.33 -7.70
N ALA A 190 14.40 9.97 -8.01
CA ALA A 190 15.65 9.29 -8.34
C ALA A 190 16.19 8.37 -7.24
N ASP A 191 15.85 8.59 -5.96
CA ASP A 191 16.28 7.70 -4.87
C ASP A 191 15.60 6.34 -4.99
N TYR A 192 14.30 6.32 -5.32
CA TYR A 192 13.52 5.09 -5.49
C TYR A 192 13.94 4.31 -6.73
N ILE A 193 14.23 5.01 -7.84
CA ILE A 193 14.73 4.38 -9.07
C ILE A 193 16.09 3.73 -8.80
N ARG A 194 17.02 4.44 -8.14
CA ARG A 194 18.31 3.87 -7.73
C ARG A 194 18.15 2.70 -6.78
N PHE A 195 17.23 2.78 -5.84
CA PHE A 195 16.96 1.70 -4.91
C PHE A 195 16.43 0.46 -5.66
N ALA A 196 15.48 0.62 -6.57
CA ALA A 196 15.02 -0.47 -7.43
C ALA A 196 16.14 -1.04 -8.30
N ASP A 197 17.12 -0.23 -8.74
CA ASP A 197 18.27 -0.71 -9.53
C ASP A 197 19.18 -1.66 -8.74
N THR A 198 19.19 -1.57 -7.43
CA THR A 198 19.93 -2.49 -6.55
C THR A 198 19.15 -3.74 -6.19
N ALA A 199 17.87 -3.82 -6.50
CA ALA A 199 17.03 -4.96 -6.13
C ALA A 199 17.36 -6.20 -6.96
N GLU A 200 17.41 -7.33 -6.28
CA GLU A 200 17.45 -8.67 -6.87
C GLU A 200 16.11 -9.35 -6.57
N GLY A 201 15.38 -9.76 -7.61
CA GLY A 201 14.05 -10.36 -7.48
C GLY A 201 12.90 -9.36 -7.60
N ASP A 202 11.82 -9.58 -6.88
CA ASP A 202 10.60 -8.79 -6.93
C ASP A 202 10.78 -7.45 -6.21
N PHE A 203 10.11 -6.41 -6.71
CA PHE A 203 10.17 -5.07 -6.11
C PHE A 203 8.75 -4.56 -5.85
N ILE A 204 8.27 -4.73 -4.62
CA ILE A 204 6.98 -4.21 -4.18
C ILE A 204 7.11 -2.72 -3.90
N LEU A 205 6.46 -1.89 -4.71
CA LEU A 205 6.38 -0.45 -4.49
C LEU A 205 5.03 -0.11 -3.88
N ALA A 206 5.04 0.52 -2.71
CA ALA A 206 3.86 0.89 -1.96
C ALA A 206 3.63 2.42 -1.96
N ASP A 207 2.36 2.80 -1.93
CA ASP A 207 1.92 4.20 -1.82
C ASP A 207 0.48 4.26 -1.30
N HIS A 208 0.03 5.45 -0.85
CA HIS A 208 -1.37 5.73 -0.53
C HIS A 208 -2.00 6.56 -1.65
N THR A 209 -3.25 6.29 -1.97
CA THR A 209 -3.96 7.06 -3.00
C THR A 209 -4.11 8.54 -2.63
N TRP A 210 -4.43 8.86 -1.38
CA TRP A 210 -4.62 10.23 -0.92
C TRP A 210 -3.38 11.11 -1.07
N HIS A 211 -2.16 10.53 -1.09
CA HIS A 211 -0.91 11.28 -1.27
C HIS A 211 -0.79 11.95 -2.65
N MET A 212 -1.60 11.56 -3.63
CA MET A 212 -1.63 12.26 -4.92
C MET A 212 -2.09 13.71 -4.77
N VAL A 213 -2.99 13.98 -3.82
CA VAL A 213 -3.70 15.27 -3.69
C VAL A 213 -3.66 15.88 -2.27
N GLU A 214 -3.08 15.17 -1.31
CA GLU A 214 -2.93 15.62 0.07
C GLU A 214 -1.57 15.19 0.62
N ALA A 215 -0.94 16.01 1.43
CA ALA A 215 0.22 15.70 2.24
C ALA A 215 -0.13 15.84 3.72
N ARG A 216 0.73 15.38 4.61
CA ARG A 216 0.50 15.59 6.06
C ARG A 216 0.38 17.06 6.43
N GLY A 217 1.06 17.95 5.69
CA GLY A 217 0.99 19.40 5.87
C GLY A 217 -0.32 20.06 5.40
N GLY A 218 -1.10 19.44 4.55
CA GLY A 218 -2.35 19.99 4.03
C GLY A 218 -2.81 19.38 2.71
N ILE A 219 -4.00 19.77 2.28
CA ILE A 219 -4.52 19.50 0.95
C ILE A 219 -3.70 20.32 -0.05
N LEU A 220 -3.27 19.66 -1.13
CA LEU A 220 -2.45 20.28 -2.16
C LEU A 220 -3.30 21.11 -3.11
N ASP A 221 -2.75 22.23 -3.57
CA ASP A 221 -3.32 22.93 -4.72
C ASP A 221 -3.12 22.13 -6.02
N ALA A 222 -3.75 22.57 -7.10
CA ALA A 222 -3.71 21.87 -8.37
C ALA A 222 -2.29 21.72 -8.94
N GLY A 223 -1.41 22.70 -8.72
CA GLY A 223 -0.02 22.65 -9.17
C GLY A 223 0.79 21.62 -8.41
N ALA A 224 0.71 21.63 -7.08
CA ALA A 224 1.39 20.67 -6.22
C ALA A 224 0.86 19.23 -6.41
N ALA A 225 -0.45 19.05 -6.61
CA ALA A 225 -1.03 17.75 -6.94
C ALA A 225 -0.52 17.23 -8.29
N SER A 226 -0.46 18.07 -9.30
CA SER A 226 0.12 17.72 -10.62
C SER A 226 1.60 17.34 -10.51
N GLU A 227 2.37 18.06 -9.68
CA GLU A 227 3.78 17.72 -9.42
C GLU A 227 3.92 16.35 -8.71
N ASN A 228 3.07 16.05 -7.76
CA ASN A 228 3.07 14.74 -7.09
C ASN A 228 2.72 13.61 -8.06
N ALA A 229 1.72 13.79 -8.91
CA ALA A 229 1.37 12.84 -9.96
C ALA A 229 2.55 12.60 -10.93
N ALA A 230 3.21 13.68 -11.37
CA ALA A 230 4.39 13.58 -12.23
C ALA A 230 5.54 12.82 -11.56
N LYS A 231 5.83 13.09 -10.28
CA LYS A 231 6.85 12.35 -9.51
C LYS A 231 6.55 10.85 -9.42
N THR A 232 5.29 10.49 -9.19
CA THR A 232 4.87 9.08 -9.16
C THR A 232 5.04 8.43 -10.52
N ALA A 233 4.60 9.08 -11.58
CA ALA A 233 4.81 8.61 -12.95
C ALA A 233 6.29 8.44 -13.30
N ASP A 234 7.15 9.38 -12.88
CA ASP A 234 8.60 9.31 -13.10
C ASP A 234 9.23 8.12 -12.38
N VAL A 235 8.83 7.82 -11.14
CA VAL A 235 9.31 6.63 -10.42
C VAL A 235 8.89 5.37 -11.17
N LEU A 236 7.62 5.24 -11.53
CA LEU A 236 7.11 4.05 -12.22
C LEU A 236 7.79 3.85 -13.58
N ARG A 237 7.91 4.90 -14.42
CA ARG A 237 8.63 4.84 -15.70
C ARG A 237 10.10 4.46 -15.49
N GLY A 238 10.78 5.11 -14.53
CA GLY A 238 12.17 4.81 -14.25
C GLY A 238 12.40 3.35 -13.81
N ILE A 239 11.48 2.76 -13.04
CA ILE A 239 11.55 1.34 -12.67
C ILE A 239 11.30 0.43 -13.88
N LEU A 240 10.33 0.76 -14.74
CA LEU A 240 10.10 0.04 -16.00
C LEU A 240 11.34 0.09 -16.92
N ASP A 241 12.00 1.24 -17.03
CA ASP A 241 13.22 1.42 -17.83
C ASP A 241 14.40 0.59 -17.31
N LEU A 242 14.39 0.20 -16.03
CA LEU A 242 15.33 -0.77 -15.47
C LEU A 242 15.05 -2.21 -15.91
N GLY A 243 13.94 -2.47 -16.60
CA GLY A 243 13.55 -3.78 -17.11
C GLY A 243 12.67 -4.59 -16.15
N PHE A 244 12.06 -3.97 -15.14
CA PHE A 244 11.02 -4.62 -14.35
C PHE A 244 9.74 -4.76 -15.18
N GLU A 245 9.04 -5.87 -15.00
CA GLU A 245 7.72 -6.10 -15.60
C GLU A 245 6.64 -5.89 -14.53
N PRO A 246 5.59 -5.08 -14.82
CA PRO A 246 4.52 -4.87 -13.85
C PRO A 246 3.78 -6.18 -13.56
N ALA A 247 3.51 -6.43 -12.29
CA ALA A 247 2.74 -7.58 -11.86
C ALA A 247 1.81 -7.20 -10.70
N VAL A 248 0.74 -7.95 -10.53
CA VAL A 248 -0.12 -7.92 -9.34
C VAL A 248 0.21 -9.11 -8.43
N LEU A 249 -0.05 -9.01 -7.14
CA LEU A 249 0.38 -9.99 -6.14
C LEU A 249 0.00 -11.45 -6.44
N LEU A 250 -1.04 -11.70 -7.20
CA LEU A 250 -1.48 -13.06 -7.56
C LEU A 250 -0.68 -13.74 -8.68
N ARG A 251 0.21 -13.02 -9.37
CA ARG A 251 0.99 -13.56 -10.50
C ARG A 251 2.38 -14.04 -10.10
N PHE A 252 2.71 -13.99 -8.82
CA PHE A 252 3.99 -14.47 -8.30
C PHE A 252 3.97 -16.00 -8.16
N GLY A 253 4.38 -16.70 -9.15
CA GLY A 253 4.47 -18.16 -9.21
C GLY A 253 5.16 -18.66 -10.46
N GLY A 254 5.43 -17.76 -11.40
CA GLY A 254 6.21 -18.00 -12.60
C GLY A 254 7.14 -16.82 -12.79
N ARG A 255 8.43 -17.03 -12.69
CA ARG A 255 9.53 -16.10 -12.95
C ARG A 255 9.10 -14.69 -13.36
N SER A 256 8.55 -13.91 -12.43
CA SER A 256 8.50 -12.47 -12.51
C SER A 256 9.81 -11.99 -11.88
N GLY A 257 10.60 -11.34 -12.60
CA GLY A 257 11.88 -10.82 -12.17
C GLY A 257 12.44 -9.99 -13.30
N ARG A 258 13.36 -9.13 -12.98
CA ARG A 258 14.06 -8.30 -13.95
C ARG A 258 14.60 -9.17 -15.08
N ARG A 259 14.29 -8.83 -16.34
CA ARG A 259 14.97 -9.46 -17.48
C ARG A 259 16.47 -9.28 -17.33
N PRO A 260 17.29 -10.34 -17.62
CA PRO A 260 18.73 -10.18 -17.57
C PRO A 260 19.17 -9.03 -18.47
N ARG A 261 19.89 -8.07 -17.92
CA ARG A 261 20.46 -6.95 -18.70
C ARG A 261 21.34 -7.52 -19.81
N PRO A 262 21.21 -7.03 -21.05
CA PRO A 262 22.24 -7.31 -22.04
C PRO A 262 23.58 -6.78 -21.49
N ALA A 263 24.61 -7.61 -21.55
CA ALA A 263 25.95 -7.23 -21.10
C ALA A 263 26.35 -5.89 -21.74
N ARG A 264 26.69 -4.91 -20.92
CA ARG A 264 27.27 -3.65 -21.40
C ARG A 264 28.53 -4.00 -22.14
N ARG A 265 28.59 -3.73 -23.44
CA ARG A 265 29.84 -3.82 -24.24
C ARG A 265 30.70 -2.58 -23.96
#